data_b65005718c783c5b647acf7bd6f9a2d9
#
_entry.id   b65005718c783c5b647acf7bd6f9a2d9
#
_cell.length_a   1.000
_cell.length_b   1.000
_cell.length_c   1.000
_cell.angle_alpha   90.00
_cell.angle_beta   90.00
_cell.angle_gamma   90.00
#
_symmetry.space_group_name_H-M   'P 1'
#
loop_
_entity.id
_entity.type
_entity.pdbx_description
1 polymer ?
#
loop_
_entity_poly.entity_id
_entity_poly.type
_entity_poly.pdbx_seq_one_letter_code
_entity_poly.pdbx_strand_id
1 'polypeptide(L)'
;MEIKSKRLHLHTNQGLNTMKEIKLEINIEARKYNELTEEDRKLVDAACKATQRSYAPYSHFSVGAAALLENGVVVTGSNQENAAYPSGLCAERTTLFYANSQYPDQAVKTLVIAARTE
;
A
#
# COMPACT_ATOMS: atom_id res chain seq x y z
N MET A 1 16.70 4.49 5.10
CA MET A 1 15.50 4.24 4.25
C MET A 1 14.63 5.49 4.21
N GLU A 2 14.30 5.91 3.04
CA GLU A 2 13.41 7.06 2.81
C GLU A 2 12.00 6.54 2.47
N ILE A 3 10.98 7.06 3.16
CA ILE A 3 9.59 6.63 2.99
C ILE A 3 8.80 7.79 2.39
N LYS A 4 8.09 7.52 1.27
CA LYS A 4 7.25 8.50 0.58
C LYS A 4 5.77 8.21 0.87
N SER A 5 5.09 9.19 1.42
CA SER A 5 3.64 9.15 1.67
C SER A 5 2.90 10.02 0.66
N LYS A 6 1.81 9.49 0.11
CA LYS A 6 0.91 10.24 -0.78
C LYS A 6 -0.40 10.52 -0.09
N ARG A 7 -0.84 11.76 -0.10
CA ARG A 7 -2.17 12.14 0.32
C ARG A 7 -2.90 12.80 -0.86
N LEU A 8 -4.06 12.25 -1.21
CA LEU A 8 -4.91 12.77 -2.26
C LEU A 8 -6.06 13.59 -1.65
N HIS A 9 -6.19 14.84 -2.06
CA HIS A 9 -7.32 15.70 -1.70
C HIS A 9 -8.11 16.05 -2.95
N LEU A 10 -9.43 15.78 -2.91
CA LEU A 10 -10.36 16.14 -3.96
C LEU A 10 -11.22 17.30 -3.47
N HIS A 11 -11.12 18.45 -4.13
CA HIS A 11 -11.99 19.60 -3.88
C HIS A 11 -12.94 19.79 -5.06
N THR A 12 -14.25 19.78 -4.77
CA THR A 12 -15.28 20.15 -5.74
C THR A 12 -15.77 21.56 -5.43
N ASN A 13 -15.61 22.47 -6.35
CA ASN A 13 -16.14 23.82 -6.23
C ASN A 13 -17.49 23.90 -6.97
N GLN A 14 -18.60 24.03 -6.22
CA GLN A 14 -19.93 24.24 -6.78
C GLN A 14 -20.18 25.74 -6.90
N GLY A 15 -19.75 26.33 -8.00
CA GLY A 15 -20.13 27.72 -8.36
C GLY A 15 -21.45 27.77 -9.11
N LEU A 16 -22.05 28.98 -9.19
CA LEU A 16 -23.30 29.29 -9.89
C LEU A 16 -23.25 29.06 -11.42
N ASN A 17 -22.12 28.63 -11.97
CA ASN A 17 -21.92 28.34 -13.38
C ASN A 17 -22.01 26.84 -13.64
N THR A 18 -22.49 26.48 -14.83
CA THR A 18 -22.64 25.09 -15.33
C THR A 18 -21.32 24.30 -15.45
N MET A 19 -20.16 24.94 -15.20
CA MET A 19 -18.86 24.26 -15.20
C MET A 19 -18.49 23.81 -13.80
N LYS A 20 -18.25 22.51 -13.63
CA LYS A 20 -17.65 21.93 -12.42
C LYS A 20 -16.14 21.96 -12.56
N GLU A 21 -15.45 22.68 -11.68
CA GLU A 21 -14.01 22.61 -11.55
C GLU A 21 -13.65 21.58 -10.50
N ILE A 22 -12.86 20.58 -10.89
CA ILE A 22 -12.32 19.56 -9.98
C ILE A 22 -10.83 19.83 -9.83
N LYS A 23 -10.39 20.21 -8.62
CA LYS A 23 -8.98 20.33 -8.27
C LYS A 23 -8.50 19.05 -7.62
N LEU A 24 -7.47 18.43 -8.21
CA LEU A 24 -6.78 17.27 -7.67
C LEU A 24 -5.44 17.72 -7.10
N GLU A 25 -5.27 17.57 -5.79
CA GLU A 25 -4.01 17.84 -5.10
C GLU A 25 -3.38 16.52 -4.63
N ILE A 26 -2.12 16.28 -5.00
CA ILE A 26 -1.34 15.13 -4.55
C ILE A 26 -0.16 15.65 -3.74
N ASN A 27 -0.16 15.40 -2.43
CA ASN A 27 0.93 15.74 -1.54
C ASN A 27 1.78 14.50 -1.28
N ILE A 28 3.10 14.61 -1.53
CA ILE A 28 4.07 13.55 -1.27
C ILE A 28 5.07 14.10 -0.26
N GLU A 29 5.20 13.41 0.87
CA GLU A 29 6.19 13.72 1.89
C GLU A 29 7.28 12.66 1.90
N ALA A 30 8.55 13.08 1.97
CA ALA A 30 9.68 12.20 2.18
C ALA A 30 10.10 12.24 3.64
N ARG A 31 10.16 11.08 4.30
CA ARG A 31 10.55 10.94 5.71
C ARG A 31 11.52 9.78 5.88
N LYS A 32 12.42 9.91 6.86
CA LYS A 32 13.27 8.82 7.30
C LYS A 32 12.48 7.91 8.24
N TYR A 33 12.93 6.66 8.38
CA TYR A 33 12.28 5.67 9.27
C TYR A 33 12.11 6.18 10.70
N ASN A 34 13.12 6.85 11.26
CA ASN A 34 13.07 7.39 12.62
C ASN A 34 12.14 8.59 12.81
N GLU A 35 11.70 9.22 11.72
CA GLU A 35 10.74 10.33 11.72
C GLU A 35 9.28 9.85 11.68
N LEU A 36 9.06 8.55 11.49
CA LEU A 36 7.73 7.96 11.46
C LEU A 36 7.15 7.80 12.87
N THR A 37 5.82 7.79 12.95
CA THR A 37 5.11 7.39 14.17
C THR A 37 5.40 5.92 14.50
N GLU A 38 5.19 5.51 15.74
CA GLU A 38 5.35 4.11 16.13
C GLU A 38 4.44 3.16 15.35
N GLU A 39 3.19 3.58 15.12
CA GLU A 39 2.22 2.82 14.32
C GLU A 39 2.73 2.60 12.89
N ASP A 40 3.21 3.66 12.24
CA ASP A 40 3.73 3.58 10.88
C ASP A 40 5.00 2.74 10.79
N ARG A 41 5.90 2.83 11.78
CA ARG A 41 7.10 1.98 11.86
C ARG A 41 6.75 0.50 11.94
N LYS A 42 5.77 0.12 12.76
CA LYS A 42 5.29 -1.26 12.86
C LYS A 42 4.76 -1.79 11.54
N LEU A 43 4.04 -0.95 10.79
CA LEU A 43 3.54 -1.31 9.46
C LEU A 43 4.67 -1.46 8.45
N VAL A 44 5.66 -0.57 8.47
CA VAL A 44 6.86 -0.66 7.63
C VAL A 44 7.63 -1.95 7.93
N ASP A 45 7.83 -2.26 9.20
CA ASP A 45 8.52 -3.49 9.61
C ASP A 45 7.74 -4.75 9.16
N ALA A 46 6.41 -4.72 9.26
CA ALA A 46 5.55 -5.81 8.78
C ALA A 46 5.64 -5.98 7.25
N ALA A 47 5.63 -4.89 6.49
CA ALA A 47 5.78 -4.92 5.04
C ALA A 47 7.19 -5.43 4.63
N CYS A 48 8.24 -4.95 5.32
CA CYS A 48 9.62 -5.43 5.11
C CYS A 48 9.74 -6.92 5.39
N LYS A 49 9.15 -7.40 6.48
CA LYS A 49 9.13 -8.84 6.82
C LYS A 49 8.39 -9.67 5.78
N ALA A 50 7.29 -9.13 5.22
CA ALA A 50 6.51 -9.80 4.19
C ALA A 50 7.30 -10.02 2.90
N THR A 51 8.33 -9.22 2.58
CA THR A 51 9.20 -9.44 1.42
C THR A 51 9.86 -10.83 1.42
N GLN A 52 10.08 -11.41 2.61
CA GLN A 52 10.71 -12.73 2.75
C GLN A 52 9.81 -13.87 2.27
N ARG A 53 8.52 -13.62 2.08
CA ARG A 53 7.54 -14.60 1.57
C ARG A 53 7.20 -14.38 0.10
N SER A 54 7.92 -13.48 -0.56
CA SER A 54 7.79 -13.24 -2.00
C SER A 54 8.17 -14.49 -2.79
N TYR A 55 7.41 -14.76 -3.84
CA TYR A 55 7.77 -15.74 -4.85
C TYR A 55 8.09 -14.98 -6.14
N ALA A 56 9.37 -14.69 -6.34
CA ALA A 56 9.86 -13.85 -7.44
C ALA A 56 11.02 -14.52 -8.20
N PRO A 57 10.82 -15.73 -8.76
CA PRO A 57 11.90 -16.49 -9.40
C PRO A 57 12.35 -15.90 -10.74
N TYR A 58 11.56 -15.00 -11.33
CA TYR A 58 11.84 -14.39 -12.62
C TYR A 58 12.49 -13.02 -12.49
N SER A 59 11.88 -12.13 -11.69
CA SER A 59 12.34 -10.75 -11.53
C SER A 59 13.45 -10.60 -10.47
N HIS A 60 13.53 -11.50 -9.51
CA HIS A 60 14.37 -11.39 -8.31
C HIS A 60 14.09 -10.11 -7.51
N PHE A 61 12.88 -9.59 -7.64
CA PHE A 61 12.40 -8.39 -6.99
C PHE A 61 11.30 -8.73 -5.99
N SER A 62 11.65 -8.68 -4.71
CA SER A 62 10.76 -9.07 -3.61
C SER A 62 10.01 -7.87 -3.08
N VAL A 63 8.68 -7.92 -3.13
CA VAL A 63 7.79 -6.87 -2.62
C VAL A 63 6.91 -7.43 -1.52
N GLY A 64 6.79 -6.68 -0.44
CA GLY A 64 5.87 -6.96 0.66
C GLY A 64 4.95 -5.79 0.90
N ALA A 65 3.74 -6.05 1.36
CA ALA A 65 2.77 -5.05 1.75
C ALA A 65 2.15 -5.35 3.10
N ALA A 66 1.78 -4.30 3.82
CA ALA A 66 1.03 -4.38 5.08
C ALA A 66 -0.11 -3.37 5.05
N ALA A 67 -1.32 -3.84 5.31
CA ALA A 67 -2.52 -3.02 5.39
C ALA A 67 -3.03 -2.99 6.83
N LEU A 68 -3.21 -1.78 7.37
CA LEU A 68 -3.89 -1.56 8.63
C LEU A 68 -5.37 -1.29 8.34
N LEU A 69 -6.24 -2.10 8.94
CA LEU A 69 -7.69 -1.95 8.84
C LEU A 69 -8.22 -1.04 9.97
N GLU A 70 -9.42 -0.51 9.80
CA GLU A 70 -10.05 0.36 10.81
C GLU A 70 -10.24 -0.32 12.16
N ASN A 71 -10.44 -1.65 12.20
CA ASN A 71 -10.53 -2.43 13.43
C ASN A 71 -9.18 -2.70 14.11
N GLY A 72 -8.07 -2.17 13.59
CA GLY A 72 -6.71 -2.37 14.12
C GLY A 72 -6.00 -3.62 13.65
N VAL A 73 -6.63 -4.47 12.85
CA VAL A 73 -6.00 -5.67 12.28
C VAL A 73 -5.00 -5.28 11.21
N VAL A 74 -3.83 -5.90 11.22
CA VAL A 74 -2.81 -5.77 10.18
C VAL A 74 -2.81 -7.02 9.32
N VAL A 75 -2.97 -6.84 8.02
CA VAL A 75 -2.90 -7.90 7.01
C VAL A 75 -1.67 -7.68 6.15
N THR A 76 -0.90 -8.74 5.89
CA THR A 76 0.31 -8.67 5.07
C THR A 76 0.21 -9.57 3.85
N GLY A 77 0.94 -9.22 2.81
CA GLY A 77 1.06 -10.02 1.60
C GLY A 77 2.38 -9.74 0.89
N SER A 78 2.68 -10.55 -0.09
CA SER A 78 3.87 -10.42 -0.92
C SER A 78 3.55 -10.73 -2.38
N ASN A 79 4.42 -10.29 -3.29
CA ASN A 79 4.24 -10.57 -4.71
C ASN A 79 4.43 -12.06 -5.00
N GLN A 80 3.59 -12.56 -5.89
CA GLN A 80 3.57 -13.95 -6.33
C GLN A 80 3.67 -13.98 -7.86
N GLU A 81 4.84 -14.30 -8.36
CA GLU A 81 5.06 -14.41 -9.80
C GLU A 81 4.54 -15.73 -10.36
N ASN A 82 4.23 -15.73 -11.66
CA ASN A 82 3.79 -16.91 -12.38
C ASN A 82 4.36 -16.85 -13.79
N ALA A 83 4.77 -18.01 -14.33
CA ALA A 83 5.26 -18.12 -15.71
C ALA A 83 4.19 -17.65 -16.72
N ALA A 84 2.91 -17.89 -16.45
CA ALA A 84 1.81 -17.25 -17.14
C ALA A 84 1.65 -15.82 -16.58
N TYR A 85 2.39 -14.90 -17.14
CA TYR A 85 2.57 -13.53 -16.62
C TYR A 85 1.27 -12.82 -16.14
N PRO A 86 0.12 -12.91 -16.82
CA PRO A 86 -1.12 -12.28 -16.35
C PRO A 86 -1.68 -12.86 -15.06
N SER A 87 -1.25 -14.06 -14.65
CA SER A 87 -1.71 -14.75 -13.43
C SER A 87 -0.94 -14.36 -12.18
N GLY A 88 0.16 -13.63 -12.31
CA GLY A 88 0.92 -13.11 -11.18
C GLY A 88 0.16 -12.04 -10.41
N LEU A 89 0.47 -11.88 -9.12
CA LEU A 89 -0.10 -10.86 -8.25
C LEU A 89 1.00 -10.01 -7.62
N CYS A 90 0.81 -8.70 -7.63
CA CYS A 90 1.63 -7.77 -6.84
C CYS A 90 1.29 -7.86 -5.35
N ALA A 91 2.20 -7.42 -4.50
CA ALA A 91 2.06 -7.54 -3.05
C ALA A 91 0.83 -6.78 -2.52
N GLU A 92 0.58 -5.58 -3.01
CA GLU A 92 -0.58 -4.77 -2.63
C GLU A 92 -1.90 -5.43 -3.01
N ARG A 93 -2.00 -6.04 -4.20
CA ARG A 93 -3.21 -6.78 -4.61
C ARG A 93 -3.44 -8.01 -3.76
N THR A 94 -2.40 -8.79 -3.51
CA THR A 94 -2.47 -9.96 -2.61
C THR A 94 -2.97 -9.54 -1.24
N THR A 95 -2.41 -8.47 -0.67
CA THR A 95 -2.78 -7.97 0.66
C THR A 95 -4.21 -7.44 0.70
N LEU A 96 -4.59 -6.59 -0.26
CA LEU A 96 -5.93 -5.98 -0.27
C LEU A 96 -7.03 -6.98 -0.56
N PHE A 97 -6.81 -7.93 -1.46
CA PHE A 97 -7.81 -8.97 -1.77
C PHE A 97 -8.01 -9.91 -0.58
N TYR A 98 -6.93 -10.31 0.09
CA TYR A 98 -7.02 -11.11 1.30
C TYR A 98 -7.73 -10.35 2.42
N ALA A 99 -7.37 -9.09 2.65
CA ALA A 99 -8.00 -8.25 3.65
C ALA A 99 -9.52 -8.14 3.42
N ASN A 100 -9.93 -7.86 2.19
CA ASN A 100 -11.36 -7.77 1.84
C ASN A 100 -12.08 -9.11 1.98
N SER A 101 -11.42 -10.20 1.64
CA SER A 101 -11.98 -11.56 1.77
C SER A 101 -12.21 -11.96 3.24
N GLN A 102 -11.33 -11.55 4.16
CA GLN A 102 -11.41 -11.89 5.58
C GLN A 102 -12.22 -10.87 6.40
N TYR A 103 -12.18 -9.60 6.01
CA TYR A 103 -12.78 -8.48 6.73
C TYR A 103 -13.54 -7.57 5.77
N PRO A 104 -14.63 -8.07 5.14
CA PRO A 104 -15.32 -7.34 4.05
C PRO A 104 -15.92 -6.00 4.50
N ASP A 105 -16.22 -5.86 5.80
CA ASP A 105 -16.83 -4.65 6.37
C ASP A 105 -15.80 -3.65 6.94
N GLN A 106 -14.50 -3.93 6.78
CA GLN A 106 -13.45 -3.08 7.31
C GLN A 106 -12.73 -2.31 6.21
N ALA A 107 -12.71 -1.01 6.32
CA ALA A 107 -11.92 -0.18 5.40
C ALA A 107 -10.43 -0.24 5.71
N VAL A 108 -9.60 -0.06 4.69
CA VAL A 108 -8.15 0.07 4.83
C VAL A 108 -7.81 1.50 5.25
N LYS A 109 -7.22 1.63 6.43
CA LYS A 109 -6.78 2.92 6.98
C LYS A 109 -5.42 3.33 6.42
N THR A 110 -4.48 2.39 6.33
CA THR A 110 -3.11 2.64 5.87
C THR A 110 -2.60 1.44 5.09
N LEU A 111 -1.94 1.68 3.97
CA LEU A 111 -1.24 0.67 3.19
C LEU A 111 0.23 1.05 3.07
N VAL A 112 1.12 0.13 3.44
CA VAL A 112 2.57 0.27 3.31
C VAL A 112 3.09 -0.78 2.34
N ILE A 113 3.98 -0.37 1.44
CA ILE A 113 4.64 -1.25 0.47
C ILE A 113 6.14 -1.12 0.66
N ALA A 114 6.82 -2.24 0.79
CA ALA A 114 8.27 -2.35 0.88
C ALA A 114 8.80 -3.22 -0.26
N ALA A 115 9.95 -2.86 -0.81
CA ALA A 115 10.59 -3.60 -1.87
C ALA A 115 12.08 -3.84 -1.56
N ARG A 116 12.58 -4.98 -2.01
CA ARG A 116 13.97 -5.38 -1.87
C ARG A 116 14.44 -6.08 -3.15
N THR A 117 15.60 -5.67 -3.64
CA THR A 117 16.36 -6.41 -4.65
C THR A 117 17.30 -7.39 -3.96
N GLU A 118 17.53 -8.53 -4.58
CA GLU A 118 18.58 -9.48 -4.17
C GLU A 118 19.97 -8.95 -4.52
#